data_0d703629a0c42661ee92c5aa075f4bb6
#
_entry.id   0d703629a0c42661ee92c5aa075f4bb6
#
_cell.length_a   1.000
_cell.length_b   1.000
_cell.length_c   1.000
_cell.angle_alpha   90.00
_cell.angle_beta   90.00
_cell.angle_gamma   90.00
#
_symmetry.space_group_name_H-M   'P 1'
#
loop_
_entity.id
_entity.type
_entity.pdbx_description
1 polymer ?
#
loop_
_entity_poly.entity_id
_entity_poly.type
_entity_poly.pdbx_seq_one_letter_code
_entity_poly.pdbx_strand_id
1 'polypeptide(L)'
;MNVFLNIKLIARNWWRNKLFFLISLFSLTAGLGCTNLLMTFFIHEYNVEKYNTDRNLIYLLRQDSPMEEGIKVAYSTSDAATQIKEKYAEITDILRVNGMSGNLCKYNGTDIKQFLFISADSTLNQFFPYTTSEGSLEEVLTTPDKVAVNKRFAHQLFGNHSGIGEILEIINKEGQSKSYKVAAILEDRPQSFLHFDLLTGLSDKSWGGPVLLKLQPGASPLALQEKIKKDKIPALVPDSRYYIDPIKELYFNTGKDSKQQQLAFFQHCDVLLLYISLISALLVLIIACFNYTNLTLSRTLQQLKMIHIEKLMGAKSKEIRSQLFLDAALTVLFAFLLSLLLINDMLPWFNDLLSTHLFFSFFFSWQVLPLLLSFIFLMAVIPGLYISHKLSQQTLSKYRQAYTGKKKQQFIWLLVTIQFIFSIGLVYATTLTQKQMNLIKSRAYHYENTIEIGSGTLPLFPLYQELKQMDGIESISLSMSSVLYCWLRELPIRQTDGSIQHNSIAHIP
;
A
#
# COMPACT_ATOMS: atom_id res chain seq x y z
N MET A 1 45.97 -3.41 -16.82
CA MET A 1 45.83 -2.36 -15.75
C MET A 1 45.17 -2.98 -14.51
N ASN A 2 45.86 -2.96 -13.36
CA ASN A 2 45.38 -3.63 -12.13
C ASN A 2 44.13 -2.90 -11.57
N VAL A 3 42.98 -3.53 -11.63
CA VAL A 3 41.71 -3.02 -11.06
C VAL A 3 41.90 -2.62 -9.59
N PHE A 4 42.66 -3.41 -8.84
CA PHE A 4 42.97 -3.16 -7.43
C PHE A 4 43.73 -1.82 -7.20
N LEU A 5 44.64 -1.47 -8.08
CA LEU A 5 45.37 -0.21 -8.00
C LEU A 5 44.42 0.98 -8.22
N ASN A 6 43.50 0.84 -9.17
CA ASN A 6 42.51 1.89 -9.44
C ASN A 6 41.56 2.09 -8.24
N ILE A 7 41.09 1.03 -7.58
CA ILE A 7 40.25 1.12 -6.38
C ILE A 7 40.98 1.85 -5.26
N LYS A 8 42.27 1.54 -5.03
CA LYS A 8 43.08 2.23 -4.01
C LYS A 8 43.25 3.72 -4.31
N LEU A 9 43.46 4.08 -5.59
CA LEU A 9 43.56 5.48 -6.03
C LEU A 9 42.23 6.21 -5.85
N ILE A 10 41.11 5.58 -6.18
CA ILE A 10 39.76 6.13 -6.00
C ILE A 10 39.49 6.34 -4.50
N ALA A 11 39.73 5.38 -3.64
CA ALA A 11 39.55 5.49 -2.19
C ALA A 11 40.36 6.65 -1.60
N ARG A 12 41.64 6.79 -2.01
CA ARG A 12 42.48 7.92 -1.58
C ARG A 12 41.97 9.26 -2.07
N ASN A 13 41.35 9.30 -3.24
CA ASN A 13 40.78 10.51 -3.81
C ASN A 13 39.48 10.88 -3.05
N TRP A 14 38.65 9.91 -2.67
CA TRP A 14 37.48 10.14 -1.81
C TRP A 14 37.88 10.74 -0.45
N TRP A 15 38.91 10.19 0.16
CA TRP A 15 39.42 10.67 1.43
C TRP A 15 39.97 12.10 1.36
N ARG A 16 40.66 12.44 0.27
CA ARG A 16 41.19 13.80 0.06
C ARG A 16 40.09 14.84 -0.18
N ASN A 17 38.99 14.45 -0.81
CA ASN A 17 37.84 15.30 -1.14
C ASN A 17 36.59 14.86 -0.40
N LYS A 18 36.73 14.54 0.88
CA LYS A 18 35.69 13.91 1.72
C LYS A 18 34.34 14.64 1.74
N LEU A 19 34.33 15.98 1.77
CA LEU A 19 33.07 16.74 1.78
C LEU A 19 32.26 16.55 0.50
N PHE A 20 32.91 16.67 -0.67
CA PHE A 20 32.23 16.45 -1.94
C PHE A 20 31.75 15.01 -2.11
N PHE A 21 32.56 14.05 -1.65
CA PHE A 21 32.19 12.64 -1.67
C PHE A 21 30.97 12.38 -0.78
N LEU A 22 30.99 12.85 0.46
CA LEU A 22 29.89 12.67 1.42
C LEU A 22 28.59 13.34 0.95
N ILE A 23 28.65 14.57 0.42
CA ILE A 23 27.48 15.25 -0.12
C ILE A 23 26.90 14.48 -1.31
N SER A 24 27.76 14.01 -2.23
CA SER A 24 27.32 13.21 -3.37
C SER A 24 26.71 11.88 -2.93
N LEU A 25 27.35 11.21 -1.98
CA LEU A 25 26.90 9.93 -1.43
C LEU A 25 25.55 10.09 -0.74
N PHE A 26 25.40 11.08 0.14
CA PHE A 26 24.14 11.35 0.85
C PHE A 26 23.00 11.69 -0.12
N SER A 27 23.26 12.57 -1.07
CA SER A 27 22.26 12.95 -2.09
C SER A 27 21.82 11.77 -2.96
N LEU A 28 22.76 10.92 -3.38
CA LEU A 28 22.42 9.69 -4.12
C LEU A 28 21.67 8.67 -3.27
N THR A 29 22.11 8.46 -2.02
CA THR A 29 21.47 7.53 -1.08
C THR A 29 20.02 7.92 -0.86
N ALA A 30 19.75 9.20 -0.57
CA ALA A 30 18.39 9.69 -0.38
C ALA A 30 17.56 9.58 -1.66
N GLY A 31 18.12 9.99 -2.81
CA GLY A 31 17.42 9.91 -4.10
C GLY A 31 17.11 8.48 -4.53
N LEU A 32 18.07 7.56 -4.41
CA LEU A 32 17.85 6.14 -4.72
C LEU A 32 16.89 5.50 -3.71
N GLY A 33 17.02 5.82 -2.43
CA GLY A 33 16.14 5.30 -1.38
C GLY A 33 14.68 5.66 -1.62
N CYS A 34 14.39 6.95 -1.82
CA CYS A 34 13.04 7.42 -2.11
C CYS A 34 12.50 6.83 -3.44
N THR A 35 13.31 6.84 -4.50
CA THR A 35 12.89 6.30 -5.80
C THR A 35 12.57 4.81 -5.69
N ASN A 36 13.46 4.03 -5.07
CA ASN A 36 13.29 2.59 -4.91
C ASN A 36 12.05 2.27 -4.07
N LEU A 37 11.82 3.01 -2.98
CA LEU A 37 10.67 2.79 -2.11
C LEU A 37 9.35 3.07 -2.84
N LEU A 38 9.23 4.23 -3.47
CA LEU A 38 8.03 4.61 -4.22
C LEU A 38 7.76 3.71 -5.42
N MET A 39 8.82 3.30 -6.14
CA MET A 39 8.68 2.42 -7.30
C MET A 39 8.33 0.99 -6.88
N THR A 40 8.89 0.51 -5.76
CA THR A 40 8.53 -0.79 -5.19
C THR A 40 7.08 -0.81 -4.74
N PHE A 41 6.61 0.27 -4.11
CA PHE A 41 5.19 0.45 -3.79
C PHE A 41 4.32 0.39 -5.05
N PHE A 42 4.67 1.16 -6.09
CA PHE A 42 3.94 1.12 -7.36
C PHE A 42 3.85 -0.30 -7.95
N ILE A 43 4.97 -1.04 -7.99
CA ILE A 43 5.00 -2.41 -8.52
C ILE A 43 4.19 -3.36 -7.64
N HIS A 44 4.25 -3.20 -6.31
CA HIS A 44 3.50 -4.00 -5.37
C HIS A 44 2.01 -3.88 -5.62
N GLU A 45 1.49 -2.67 -5.60
CA GLU A 45 0.06 -2.38 -5.79
C GLU A 45 -0.43 -2.73 -7.21
N TYR A 46 0.37 -2.40 -8.24
CA TYR A 46 0.01 -2.70 -9.63
C TYR A 46 -0.08 -4.20 -9.93
N ASN A 47 0.66 -5.02 -9.19
CA ASN A 47 0.72 -6.47 -9.36
C ASN A 47 -0.22 -7.25 -8.44
N VAL A 48 -1.22 -6.59 -7.84
CA VAL A 48 -2.23 -7.28 -7.02
C VAL A 48 -2.84 -8.47 -7.78
N GLU A 49 -2.98 -9.60 -7.08
CA GLU A 49 -3.49 -10.87 -7.62
C GLU A 49 -2.76 -11.40 -8.88
N LYS A 50 -1.56 -10.89 -9.21
CA LYS A 50 -0.84 -11.33 -10.42
C LYS A 50 -0.41 -12.80 -10.38
N TYR A 51 -0.25 -13.35 -9.19
CA TYR A 51 0.03 -14.77 -8.97
C TYR A 51 -1.17 -15.65 -9.31
N ASN A 52 -2.39 -15.10 -9.30
CA ASN A 52 -3.62 -15.81 -9.59
C ASN A 52 -3.90 -15.76 -11.09
N THR A 53 -3.82 -16.92 -11.77
CA THR A 53 -4.06 -17.03 -13.21
C THR A 53 -5.50 -16.68 -13.58
N ASP A 54 -6.43 -16.92 -12.66
CA ASP A 54 -7.87 -16.76 -12.87
C ASP A 54 -8.40 -15.40 -12.39
N ARG A 55 -7.53 -14.49 -11.97
CA ARG A 55 -7.90 -13.17 -11.43
C ARG A 55 -8.86 -12.36 -12.30
N ASN A 56 -8.77 -12.52 -13.62
CA ASN A 56 -9.63 -11.84 -14.59
C ASN A 56 -11.01 -12.49 -14.74
N LEU A 57 -11.21 -13.65 -14.13
CA LEU A 57 -12.47 -14.41 -14.12
C LEU A 57 -13.23 -14.23 -12.80
N ILE A 58 -12.63 -13.52 -11.82
CA ILE A 58 -13.21 -13.33 -10.49
C ILE A 58 -13.86 -11.95 -10.42
N TYR A 59 -15.11 -11.93 -10.00
CA TYR A 59 -15.96 -10.75 -9.89
C TYR A 59 -16.62 -10.71 -8.53
N LEU A 60 -16.86 -9.52 -8.01
CA LEU A 60 -17.65 -9.31 -6.80
C LEU A 60 -19.09 -8.99 -7.18
N LEU A 61 -20.03 -9.71 -6.56
CA LEU A 61 -21.46 -9.44 -6.71
C LEU A 61 -21.84 -8.30 -5.76
N ARG A 62 -22.42 -7.23 -6.31
CA ARG A 62 -22.90 -6.08 -5.55
C ARG A 62 -24.34 -5.79 -5.92
N GLN A 63 -25.04 -5.05 -5.06
CA GLN A 63 -26.39 -4.58 -5.31
C GLN A 63 -26.61 -3.18 -4.73
N ASP A 64 -27.70 -2.53 -5.09
CA ASP A 64 -28.04 -1.22 -4.55
C ASP A 64 -28.22 -1.29 -3.04
N SER A 65 -27.74 -0.26 -2.32
CA SER A 65 -27.87 -0.19 -0.87
C SER A 65 -29.32 0.06 -0.47
N PRO A 66 -29.85 -0.65 0.55
CA PRO A 66 -31.16 -0.35 1.11
C PRO A 66 -31.19 0.92 1.96
N MET A 67 -30.00 1.45 2.32
CA MET A 67 -29.87 2.56 3.26
C MET A 67 -29.60 3.90 2.56
N GLU A 68 -28.95 3.87 1.42
CA GLU A 68 -28.49 5.10 0.73
C GLU A 68 -28.56 4.92 -0.78
N GLU A 69 -29.25 5.82 -1.46
CA GLU A 69 -29.38 5.80 -2.91
C GLU A 69 -28.05 6.10 -3.61
N GLY A 70 -27.73 5.32 -4.64
CA GLY A 70 -26.49 5.45 -5.40
C GLY A 70 -25.27 4.78 -4.80
N ILE A 71 -25.39 4.14 -3.62
CA ILE A 71 -24.34 3.29 -3.06
C ILE A 71 -24.59 1.84 -3.46
N LYS A 72 -23.50 1.13 -3.79
CA LYS A 72 -23.51 -0.30 -4.06
C LYS A 72 -22.87 -1.03 -2.89
N VAL A 73 -23.57 -2.02 -2.35
CA VAL A 73 -23.09 -2.85 -1.24
C VAL A 73 -22.68 -4.23 -1.74
N ALA A 74 -21.58 -4.72 -1.22
CA ALA A 74 -21.10 -6.08 -1.44
C ALA A 74 -21.80 -7.02 -0.44
N TYR A 75 -23.07 -7.27 -0.68
CA TYR A 75 -23.87 -8.15 0.17
C TYR A 75 -24.86 -8.93 -0.70
N SER A 76 -25.02 -10.21 -0.43
CA SER A 76 -26.05 -11.06 -1.03
C SER A 76 -26.53 -12.05 0.02
N THR A 77 -27.81 -12.42 -0.02
CA THR A 77 -28.30 -13.52 0.80
C THR A 77 -27.76 -14.85 0.30
N SER A 78 -27.61 -15.81 1.18
CA SER A 78 -27.13 -17.15 0.82
C SER A 78 -27.99 -17.81 -0.24
N ASP A 79 -29.31 -17.65 -0.15
CA ASP A 79 -30.27 -18.21 -1.11
C ASP A 79 -30.13 -17.59 -2.50
N ALA A 80 -29.98 -16.27 -2.57
CA ALA A 80 -29.75 -15.58 -3.83
C ALA A 80 -28.44 -16.01 -4.50
N ALA A 81 -27.36 -16.14 -3.73
CA ALA A 81 -26.08 -16.61 -4.24
C ALA A 81 -26.16 -18.04 -4.79
N THR A 82 -26.86 -18.93 -4.08
CA THR A 82 -27.09 -20.31 -4.50
C THR A 82 -27.93 -20.38 -5.77
N GLN A 83 -29.05 -19.64 -5.83
CA GLN A 83 -29.90 -19.56 -7.02
C GLN A 83 -29.12 -19.02 -8.23
N ILE A 84 -28.27 -18.00 -8.04
CA ILE A 84 -27.44 -17.45 -9.09
C ILE A 84 -26.47 -18.52 -9.63
N LYS A 85 -25.81 -19.29 -8.75
CA LYS A 85 -24.89 -20.35 -9.15
C LYS A 85 -25.61 -21.46 -9.94
N GLU A 86 -26.78 -21.90 -9.48
CA GLU A 86 -27.50 -23.02 -10.08
C GLU A 86 -28.17 -22.68 -11.41
N LYS A 87 -28.60 -21.41 -11.55
CA LYS A 87 -29.38 -20.98 -12.73
C LYS A 87 -28.51 -20.61 -13.92
N TYR A 88 -27.29 -20.08 -13.68
CA TYR A 88 -26.47 -19.53 -14.77
C TYR A 88 -25.21 -20.36 -14.99
N ALA A 89 -25.17 -21.07 -16.13
CA ALA A 89 -24.05 -21.94 -16.54
C ALA A 89 -22.75 -21.15 -16.77
N GLU A 90 -22.83 -19.83 -16.99
CA GLU A 90 -21.67 -18.94 -17.12
C GLU A 90 -20.85 -18.81 -15.83
N ILE A 91 -21.42 -19.20 -14.70
CA ILE A 91 -20.77 -19.16 -13.38
C ILE A 91 -20.20 -20.54 -13.08
N THR A 92 -18.89 -20.61 -12.99
CA THR A 92 -18.18 -21.86 -12.66
C THR A 92 -18.33 -22.18 -11.17
N ASP A 93 -18.12 -21.18 -10.31
CA ASP A 93 -18.23 -21.34 -8.86
C ASP A 93 -18.52 -20.01 -8.15
N ILE A 94 -18.90 -20.11 -6.87
CA ILE A 94 -19.11 -18.97 -5.97
C ILE A 94 -18.24 -19.14 -4.74
N LEU A 95 -17.83 -18.00 -4.17
CA LEU A 95 -17.15 -17.92 -2.88
C LEU A 95 -17.86 -16.91 -2.00
N ARG A 96 -18.34 -17.36 -0.85
CA ARG A 96 -18.89 -16.50 0.19
C ARG A 96 -17.79 -16.21 1.22
N VAL A 97 -17.68 -14.95 1.61
CA VAL A 97 -16.72 -14.49 2.60
C VAL A 97 -17.43 -13.57 3.58
N ASN A 98 -17.26 -13.81 4.86
CA ASN A 98 -17.83 -12.95 5.90
C ASN A 98 -16.74 -12.48 6.86
N GLY A 99 -16.82 -11.21 7.26
CA GLY A 99 -16.05 -10.72 8.38
C GLY A 99 -16.63 -11.30 9.69
N MET A 100 -15.75 -11.88 10.50
CA MET A 100 -16.11 -12.38 11.81
C MET A 100 -15.91 -11.30 12.88
N SER A 101 -16.82 -11.24 13.82
CA SER A 101 -16.69 -10.31 14.94
C SER A 101 -15.68 -10.85 15.95
N GLY A 102 -14.45 -10.32 15.91
CA GLY A 102 -13.42 -10.60 16.90
C GLY A 102 -12.86 -9.29 17.47
N ASN A 103 -12.98 -9.09 18.78
CA ASN A 103 -12.42 -7.93 19.47
C ASN A 103 -11.10 -8.21 20.16
N LEU A 104 -10.93 -9.45 20.58
CA LEU A 104 -9.78 -9.86 21.38
C LEU A 104 -9.43 -11.31 21.05
N CYS A 105 -8.20 -11.56 20.66
CA CYS A 105 -7.62 -12.89 20.53
C CYS A 105 -6.69 -13.14 21.72
N LYS A 106 -6.96 -14.18 22.50
CA LYS A 106 -6.18 -14.57 23.66
C LYS A 106 -5.42 -15.87 23.40
N TYR A 107 -4.13 -15.86 23.72
CA TYR A 107 -3.29 -17.04 23.71
C TYR A 107 -2.21 -16.92 24.79
N ASN A 108 -2.15 -17.87 25.74
CA ASN A 108 -1.12 -17.97 26.81
C ASN A 108 -0.83 -16.64 27.53
N GLY A 109 -1.88 -15.85 27.84
CA GLY A 109 -1.76 -14.56 28.51
C GLY A 109 -1.38 -13.39 27.60
N THR A 110 -1.23 -13.64 26.29
CA THR A 110 -1.06 -12.59 25.28
C THR A 110 -2.43 -12.19 24.72
N ASP A 111 -2.74 -10.90 24.80
CA ASP A 111 -3.99 -10.31 24.34
C ASP A 111 -3.73 -9.46 23.09
N ILE A 112 -4.30 -9.85 21.94
CA ILE A 112 -4.21 -9.08 20.69
C ILE A 112 -5.59 -8.52 20.34
N LYS A 113 -5.69 -7.19 20.25
CA LYS A 113 -6.94 -6.46 20.03
C LYS A 113 -7.23 -6.08 18.58
N GLN A 114 -6.21 -6.06 17.73
CA GLN A 114 -6.36 -5.64 16.32
C GLN A 114 -5.97 -6.79 15.41
N PHE A 115 -6.93 -7.45 14.82
CA PHE A 115 -6.76 -8.51 13.84
C PHE A 115 -7.99 -8.62 12.94
N LEU A 116 -7.78 -9.11 11.74
CA LEU A 116 -8.85 -9.38 10.78
C LEU A 116 -9.19 -10.85 10.80
N PHE A 117 -10.41 -11.15 11.24
CA PHE A 117 -10.94 -12.49 11.31
C PHE A 117 -12.07 -12.66 10.29
N ILE A 118 -11.94 -13.64 9.41
CA ILE A 118 -12.92 -13.93 8.37
C ILE A 118 -13.35 -15.39 8.39
N SER A 119 -14.54 -15.65 7.84
CA SER A 119 -14.97 -16.99 7.47
C SER A 119 -15.21 -17.10 5.97
N ALA A 120 -14.91 -18.24 5.39
CA ALA A 120 -15.08 -18.46 3.96
C ALA A 120 -15.56 -19.87 3.62
N ASP A 121 -16.16 -20.03 2.43
CA ASP A 121 -16.55 -21.33 1.89
C ASP A 121 -15.32 -22.21 1.57
N SER A 122 -15.55 -23.51 1.45
CA SER A 122 -14.53 -24.48 1.01
C SER A 122 -13.94 -24.22 -0.37
N THR A 123 -14.61 -23.40 -1.19
CA THR A 123 -14.16 -22.98 -2.51
C THR A 123 -13.06 -21.91 -2.48
N LEU A 124 -12.70 -21.37 -1.31
CA LEU A 124 -11.73 -20.27 -1.16
C LEU A 124 -10.44 -20.50 -1.99
N ASN A 125 -9.87 -21.70 -1.90
CA ASN A 125 -8.60 -22.00 -2.56
C ASN A 125 -8.69 -22.04 -4.10
N GLN A 126 -9.90 -22.19 -4.65
CA GLN A 126 -10.15 -22.12 -6.10
C GLN A 126 -10.20 -20.66 -6.61
N PHE A 127 -10.56 -19.72 -5.74
CA PHE A 127 -10.56 -18.28 -6.02
C PHE A 127 -9.21 -17.64 -5.70
N PHE A 128 -8.67 -17.94 -4.53
CA PHE A 128 -7.43 -17.40 -4.02
C PHE A 128 -6.52 -18.54 -3.55
N PRO A 129 -5.63 -19.03 -4.42
CA PRO A 129 -4.81 -20.22 -4.10
C PRO A 129 -3.77 -19.88 -3.01
N TYR A 130 -4.12 -20.08 -1.74
CA TYR A 130 -3.21 -19.89 -0.61
C TYR A 130 -2.23 -21.06 -0.49
N THR A 131 -0.97 -20.75 -0.20
CA THR A 131 0.05 -21.75 0.12
C THR A 131 0.05 -22.00 1.62
N THR A 132 -0.11 -23.25 2.02
CA THR A 132 -0.05 -23.66 3.40
C THR A 132 1.40 -23.95 3.77
N SER A 133 1.89 -23.30 4.82
CA SER A 133 3.22 -23.52 5.40
C SER A 133 3.22 -24.78 6.25
N GLU A 134 2.18 -24.93 7.09
CA GLU A 134 1.99 -26.07 7.98
C GLU A 134 0.49 -26.40 8.08
N GLY A 135 0.16 -27.68 8.28
CA GLY A 135 -1.22 -28.15 8.45
C GLY A 135 -2.02 -28.24 7.15
N SER A 136 -3.35 -28.12 7.23
CA SER A 136 -4.26 -28.27 6.08
C SER A 136 -5.33 -27.19 6.07
N LEU A 137 -5.35 -26.37 5.00
CA LEU A 137 -6.40 -25.38 4.77
C LEU A 137 -7.78 -26.02 4.52
N GLU A 138 -7.82 -27.17 3.83
CA GLU A 138 -9.06 -27.90 3.57
C GLU A 138 -9.74 -28.34 4.86
N GLU A 139 -8.94 -28.80 5.83
CA GLU A 139 -9.43 -29.17 7.16
C GLU A 139 -10.06 -27.98 7.90
N VAL A 140 -9.48 -26.79 7.77
CA VAL A 140 -10.00 -25.53 8.36
C VAL A 140 -11.35 -25.17 7.72
N LEU A 141 -11.46 -25.24 6.41
CA LEU A 141 -12.65 -24.80 5.69
C LEU A 141 -13.84 -25.76 5.81
N THR A 142 -13.58 -27.03 6.15
CA THR A 142 -14.61 -28.08 6.23
C THR A 142 -15.01 -28.44 7.66
N THR A 143 -14.14 -28.17 8.64
CA THR A 143 -14.38 -28.57 10.03
C THR A 143 -14.69 -27.34 10.87
N PRO A 144 -15.82 -27.31 11.61
CA PRO A 144 -16.11 -26.25 12.57
C PRO A 144 -15.03 -26.13 13.65
N ASP A 145 -14.87 -24.91 14.19
CA ASP A 145 -13.98 -24.59 15.31
C ASP A 145 -12.48 -24.79 15.03
N LYS A 146 -12.11 -24.93 13.75
CA LYS A 146 -10.72 -24.85 13.29
C LYS A 146 -10.44 -23.50 12.67
N VAL A 147 -9.17 -23.06 12.81
CA VAL A 147 -8.71 -21.78 12.27
C VAL A 147 -7.39 -21.95 11.56
N ALA A 148 -7.24 -21.26 10.44
CA ALA A 148 -5.95 -20.99 9.80
C ALA A 148 -5.46 -19.62 10.26
N VAL A 149 -4.16 -19.53 10.46
CA VAL A 149 -3.46 -18.31 10.91
C VAL A 149 -2.48 -17.91 9.82
N ASN A 150 -2.42 -16.63 9.43
CA ASN A 150 -1.37 -16.20 8.54
C ASN A 150 -0.01 -16.21 9.26
N LYS A 151 1.08 -16.39 8.53
CA LYS A 151 2.42 -16.59 9.07
C LYS A 151 2.89 -15.43 9.95
N ARG A 152 2.57 -14.19 9.55
CA ARG A 152 2.94 -13.00 10.33
C ARG A 152 2.23 -13.00 11.69
N PHE A 153 0.93 -13.26 11.69
CA PHE A 153 0.14 -13.31 12.92
C PHE A 153 0.51 -14.51 13.79
N ALA A 154 0.83 -15.66 13.16
CA ALA A 154 1.36 -16.84 13.85
C ALA A 154 2.68 -16.52 14.56
N HIS A 155 3.59 -15.80 13.91
CA HIS A 155 4.85 -15.36 14.53
C HIS A 155 4.62 -14.41 15.72
N GLN A 156 3.60 -13.55 15.64
CA GLN A 156 3.22 -12.64 16.71
C GLN A 156 2.63 -13.39 17.92
N LEU A 157 1.84 -14.45 17.69
CA LEU A 157 1.23 -15.27 18.74
C LEU A 157 2.17 -16.30 19.33
N PHE A 158 2.88 -17.05 18.48
CA PHE A 158 3.62 -18.25 18.85
C PHE A 158 5.14 -18.04 18.84
N GLY A 159 5.62 -16.87 18.35
CA GLY A 159 7.05 -16.65 18.14
C GLY A 159 7.62 -17.61 17.09
N ASN A 160 8.64 -18.38 17.46
CA ASN A 160 9.30 -19.35 16.57
C ASN A 160 8.77 -20.79 16.71
N HIS A 161 7.72 -21.01 17.50
CA HIS A 161 7.13 -22.33 17.69
C HIS A 161 6.05 -22.59 16.63
N SER A 162 5.86 -23.87 16.28
CA SER A 162 4.69 -24.25 15.49
C SER A 162 3.43 -24.01 16.30
N GLY A 163 2.49 -23.25 15.74
CA GLY A 163 1.20 -23.01 16.38
C GLY A 163 0.16 -24.10 16.10
N ILE A 164 0.50 -25.13 15.33
CA ILE A 164 -0.45 -26.20 14.97
C ILE A 164 -0.90 -26.96 16.20
N GLY A 165 -2.22 -27.09 16.35
CA GLY A 165 -2.84 -27.78 17.49
C GLY A 165 -3.14 -26.89 18.69
N GLU A 166 -2.60 -25.67 18.72
CA GLU A 166 -2.86 -24.68 19.78
C GLU A 166 -4.29 -24.19 19.75
N ILE A 167 -4.79 -23.73 20.89
CA ILE A 167 -6.17 -23.23 21.05
C ILE A 167 -6.12 -21.72 21.22
N LEU A 168 -6.81 -21.01 20.35
CA LEU A 168 -7.02 -19.57 20.44
C LEU A 168 -8.41 -19.29 20.99
N GLU A 169 -8.50 -18.43 21.99
CA GLU A 169 -9.79 -17.93 22.49
C GLU A 169 -10.09 -16.58 21.83
N ILE A 170 -11.16 -16.52 21.06
CA ILE A 170 -11.60 -15.30 20.37
C ILE A 170 -12.85 -14.77 21.05
N ILE A 171 -12.76 -13.54 21.54
CA ILE A 171 -13.86 -12.83 22.21
C ILE A 171 -14.44 -11.84 21.22
N ASN A 172 -15.75 -11.91 20.98
CA ASN A 172 -16.49 -10.98 20.12
C ASN A 172 -16.80 -9.66 20.84
N LYS A 173 -17.43 -8.72 20.12
CA LYS A 173 -17.86 -7.42 20.69
C LYS A 173 -18.87 -7.55 21.82
N GLU A 174 -19.55 -8.66 21.89
CA GLU A 174 -20.59 -8.95 22.88
C GLU A 174 -20.05 -9.64 24.16
N GLY A 175 -18.71 -9.82 24.20
CA GLY A 175 -18.03 -10.48 25.32
C GLY A 175 -18.17 -12.02 25.31
N GLN A 176 -18.76 -12.61 24.28
CA GLN A 176 -18.85 -14.07 24.15
C GLN A 176 -17.51 -14.60 23.67
N SER A 177 -17.00 -15.64 24.31
CA SER A 177 -15.76 -16.29 23.91
C SER A 177 -16.05 -17.57 23.14
N LYS A 178 -15.22 -17.81 22.10
CA LYS A 178 -15.22 -19.07 21.36
C LYS A 178 -13.79 -19.53 21.14
N SER A 179 -13.57 -20.82 21.40
CA SER A 179 -12.27 -21.46 21.24
C SER A 179 -12.12 -22.03 19.83
N TYR A 180 -10.99 -21.76 19.20
CA TYR A 180 -10.63 -22.29 17.89
C TYR A 180 -9.29 -23.01 17.95
N LYS A 181 -9.22 -24.21 17.34
CA LYS A 181 -7.97 -24.96 17.24
C LYS A 181 -7.25 -24.57 15.95
N VAL A 182 -5.98 -24.20 16.05
CA VAL A 182 -5.14 -23.91 14.89
C VAL A 182 -4.87 -25.19 14.12
N ALA A 183 -5.28 -25.26 12.87
CA ALA A 183 -5.13 -26.42 11.99
C ALA A 183 -4.28 -26.12 10.72
N ALA A 184 -4.04 -24.86 10.43
CA ALA A 184 -3.16 -24.46 9.31
C ALA A 184 -2.43 -23.14 9.59
N ILE A 185 -1.20 -23.03 9.09
CA ILE A 185 -0.45 -21.77 8.97
C ILE A 185 -0.29 -21.46 7.49
N LEU A 186 -0.73 -20.29 7.06
CA LEU A 186 -0.72 -19.85 5.67
C LEU A 186 0.41 -18.88 5.43
N GLU A 187 1.09 -19.00 4.29
CA GLU A 187 2.07 -18.00 3.87
C GLU A 187 1.43 -16.63 3.65
N ASP A 188 2.13 -15.59 4.05
CA ASP A 188 1.65 -14.21 3.88
C ASP A 188 1.51 -13.86 2.39
N ARG A 189 0.40 -13.24 2.02
CA ARG A 189 0.13 -12.75 0.67
C ARG A 189 -0.21 -11.27 0.68
N PRO A 190 0.80 -10.41 0.75
CA PRO A 190 0.58 -8.96 0.82
C PRO A 190 -0.05 -8.36 -0.44
N GLN A 191 0.06 -9.05 -1.59
CA GLN A 191 -0.51 -8.63 -2.89
C GLN A 191 -1.87 -9.26 -3.17
N SER A 192 -2.64 -9.62 -2.15
CA SER A 192 -3.98 -10.18 -2.30
C SER A 192 -5.06 -9.13 -2.12
N PHE A 193 -6.15 -9.25 -2.89
CA PHE A 193 -7.38 -8.47 -2.68
C PHE A 193 -8.04 -8.83 -1.35
N LEU A 194 -7.99 -10.10 -0.96
CA LEU A 194 -8.51 -10.61 0.30
C LEU A 194 -7.41 -10.66 1.35
N HIS A 195 -7.61 -9.92 2.44
CA HIS A 195 -6.66 -9.84 3.56
C HIS A 195 -7.30 -10.30 4.86
N PHE A 196 -6.56 -11.09 5.64
CA PHE A 196 -6.98 -11.58 6.95
C PHE A 196 -5.78 -12.04 7.78
N ASP A 197 -5.96 -12.07 9.10
CA ASP A 197 -5.00 -12.64 10.05
C ASP A 197 -5.45 -14.04 10.48
N LEU A 198 -6.77 -14.23 10.63
CA LEU A 198 -7.39 -15.49 10.98
C LEU A 198 -8.50 -15.84 9.97
N LEU A 199 -8.58 -17.11 9.64
CA LEU A 199 -9.57 -17.67 8.70
C LEU A 199 -10.20 -18.92 9.27
N THR A 200 -11.54 -19.03 9.22
CA THR A 200 -12.29 -20.24 9.57
C THR A 200 -13.24 -20.66 8.45
N GLY A 201 -13.73 -21.87 8.50
CA GLY A 201 -14.78 -22.33 7.59
C GLY A 201 -16.12 -21.63 7.87
N LEU A 202 -16.89 -21.36 6.80
CA LEU A 202 -18.22 -20.77 6.91
C LEU A 202 -19.19 -21.81 7.43
N SER A 203 -19.58 -21.74 8.71
CA SER A 203 -20.47 -22.68 9.37
C SER A 203 -21.94 -22.35 9.14
N ASP A 204 -22.29 -21.07 9.18
CA ASP A 204 -23.67 -20.60 8.97
C ASP A 204 -23.88 -20.15 7.51
N LYS A 205 -24.49 -21.02 6.73
CA LYS A 205 -24.82 -20.76 5.33
C LYS A 205 -26.12 -19.98 5.14
N SER A 206 -26.89 -19.76 6.21
CA SER A 206 -28.13 -18.98 6.15
C SER A 206 -27.88 -17.47 6.14
N TRP A 207 -26.70 -17.05 6.60
CA TRP A 207 -26.35 -15.63 6.71
C TRP A 207 -25.84 -15.06 5.37
N GLY A 208 -26.23 -13.85 5.06
CA GLY A 208 -25.76 -13.14 3.87
C GLY A 208 -24.42 -12.46 4.08
N GLY A 209 -23.77 -12.11 2.98
CA GLY A 209 -22.46 -11.44 2.98
C GLY A 209 -21.93 -11.20 1.59
N PRO A 210 -20.67 -10.80 1.47
CA PRO A 210 -19.98 -10.68 0.18
C PRO A 210 -19.90 -12.02 -0.54
N VAL A 211 -20.20 -11.97 -1.84
CA VAL A 211 -20.17 -13.13 -2.74
C VAL A 211 -19.28 -12.80 -3.94
N LEU A 212 -18.24 -13.60 -4.14
CA LEU A 212 -17.45 -13.56 -5.35
C LEU A 212 -17.93 -14.64 -6.32
N LEU A 213 -17.95 -14.31 -7.61
CA LEU A 213 -18.32 -15.18 -8.70
C LEU A 213 -17.08 -15.48 -9.54
N LYS A 214 -16.90 -16.73 -9.92
CA LYS A 214 -15.91 -17.12 -10.92
C LYS A 214 -16.65 -17.45 -12.22
N LEU A 215 -16.40 -16.64 -13.25
CA LEU A 215 -17.06 -16.81 -14.55
C LEU A 215 -16.24 -17.73 -15.47
N GLN A 216 -16.92 -18.34 -16.42
CA GLN A 216 -16.27 -19.11 -17.48
C GLN A 216 -15.45 -18.16 -18.39
N PRO A 217 -14.33 -18.63 -18.97
CA PRO A 217 -13.59 -17.86 -19.96
C PRO A 217 -14.48 -17.43 -21.13
N GLY A 218 -14.50 -16.12 -21.43
CA GLY A 218 -15.34 -15.57 -22.50
C GLY A 218 -16.77 -15.20 -22.09
N ALA A 219 -17.22 -15.50 -20.88
CA ALA A 219 -18.52 -15.04 -20.40
C ALA A 219 -18.53 -13.50 -20.24
N SER A 220 -19.64 -12.87 -20.65
CA SER A 220 -19.83 -11.43 -20.51
C SER A 220 -20.52 -11.11 -19.18
N PRO A 221 -19.84 -10.37 -18.26
CA PRO A 221 -20.44 -9.95 -16.98
C PRO A 221 -21.70 -9.10 -17.18
N LEU A 222 -21.69 -8.19 -18.18
CA LEU A 222 -22.82 -7.33 -18.47
C LEU A 222 -24.05 -8.14 -18.99
N ALA A 223 -23.82 -9.14 -19.86
CA ALA A 223 -24.90 -9.99 -20.33
C ALA A 223 -25.51 -10.82 -19.19
N LEU A 224 -24.66 -11.33 -18.30
CA LEU A 224 -25.11 -12.05 -17.10
C LEU A 224 -25.90 -11.16 -16.16
N GLN A 225 -25.46 -9.92 -15.94
CA GLN A 225 -26.15 -8.94 -15.11
C GLN A 225 -27.56 -8.62 -15.64
N GLU A 226 -27.73 -8.46 -16.97
CA GLU A 226 -29.04 -8.26 -17.58
C GLU A 226 -29.95 -9.50 -17.47
N LYS A 227 -29.40 -10.72 -17.55
CA LYS A 227 -30.16 -11.95 -17.30
C LYS A 227 -30.67 -12.02 -15.85
N ILE A 228 -29.80 -11.76 -14.87
CA ILE A 228 -30.15 -11.76 -13.43
C ILE A 228 -31.27 -10.76 -13.16
N LYS A 229 -31.19 -9.56 -13.76
CA LYS A 229 -32.22 -8.53 -13.64
C LYS A 229 -33.56 -8.99 -14.23
N LYS A 230 -33.53 -9.60 -15.43
CA LYS A 230 -34.75 -10.09 -16.09
C LYS A 230 -35.44 -11.21 -15.28
N ASP A 231 -34.66 -12.04 -14.62
CA ASP A 231 -35.14 -13.19 -13.89
C ASP A 231 -35.60 -12.85 -12.45
N LYS A 232 -35.51 -11.56 -12.05
CA LYS A 232 -35.97 -11.04 -10.76
C LYS A 232 -35.44 -11.84 -9.56
N ILE A 233 -34.16 -12.18 -9.57
CA ILE A 233 -33.52 -12.84 -8.42
C ILE A 233 -33.71 -11.96 -7.17
N PRO A 234 -34.10 -12.52 -6.00
CA PRO A 234 -34.31 -11.76 -4.81
C PRO A 234 -33.08 -10.93 -4.42
N ALA A 235 -33.28 -9.66 -4.20
CA ALA A 235 -32.27 -8.71 -3.77
C ALA A 235 -32.65 -8.07 -2.42
N LEU A 236 -31.72 -7.39 -1.75
CA LEU A 236 -31.98 -6.69 -0.49
C LEU A 236 -33.07 -5.63 -0.61
N VAL A 237 -33.08 -4.96 -1.73
CA VAL A 237 -34.09 -3.94 -2.06
C VAL A 237 -34.95 -4.50 -3.19
N PRO A 238 -36.29 -4.50 -3.07
CA PRO A 238 -37.16 -4.88 -4.18
C PRO A 238 -36.81 -4.08 -5.44
N ASP A 239 -36.76 -4.76 -6.58
CA ASP A 239 -36.41 -4.19 -7.89
C ASP A 239 -34.98 -3.61 -8.01
N SER A 240 -34.09 -3.81 -7.03
CA SER A 240 -32.69 -3.39 -7.12
C SER A 240 -31.91 -4.21 -8.17
N ARG A 241 -30.82 -3.60 -8.64
CA ARG A 241 -29.97 -4.23 -9.65
C ARG A 241 -28.79 -4.94 -8.96
N TYR A 242 -28.44 -6.08 -9.55
CA TYR A 242 -27.15 -6.70 -9.27
C TYR A 242 -26.08 -6.12 -10.21
N TYR A 243 -24.89 -5.93 -9.67
CA TYR A 243 -23.69 -5.49 -10.37
C TYR A 243 -22.62 -6.56 -10.23
N ILE A 244 -21.94 -6.85 -11.33
CA ILE A 244 -20.89 -7.87 -11.39
C ILE A 244 -19.61 -7.13 -11.79
N ASP A 245 -18.81 -6.80 -10.79
CA ASP A 245 -17.64 -5.94 -10.97
C ASP A 245 -16.34 -6.72 -10.80
N PRO A 246 -15.38 -6.60 -11.71
CA PRO A 246 -14.11 -7.33 -11.62
C PRO A 246 -13.32 -6.89 -10.38
N ILE A 247 -12.74 -7.83 -9.65
CA ILE A 247 -11.99 -7.54 -8.40
C ILE A 247 -10.85 -6.53 -8.63
N LYS A 248 -10.26 -6.53 -9.82
CA LYS A 248 -9.19 -5.58 -10.17
C LYS A 248 -9.68 -4.13 -10.20
N GLU A 249 -10.87 -3.87 -10.73
CA GLU A 249 -11.45 -2.52 -10.78
C GLU A 249 -11.86 -2.06 -9.39
N LEU A 250 -12.33 -2.98 -8.55
CA LEU A 250 -12.68 -2.71 -7.17
C LEU A 250 -11.43 -2.39 -6.33
N TYR A 251 -10.34 -3.11 -6.55
CA TYR A 251 -9.09 -2.84 -5.88
C TYR A 251 -8.58 -1.43 -6.16
N PHE A 252 -8.59 -1.03 -7.41
CA PHE A 252 -8.10 0.27 -7.83
C PHE A 252 -9.11 1.41 -7.71
N ASN A 253 -10.25 1.21 -7.10
CA ASN A 253 -11.32 2.17 -6.85
C ASN A 253 -11.27 3.41 -7.77
N THR A 254 -11.76 3.26 -8.99
CA THR A 254 -11.63 4.29 -10.05
C THR A 254 -12.56 5.48 -9.88
N GLY A 255 -13.00 5.80 -8.68
CA GLY A 255 -13.59 7.07 -8.30
C GLY A 255 -15.05 7.32 -8.69
N LYS A 256 -15.68 6.46 -9.48
CA LYS A 256 -17.11 6.61 -9.81
C LYS A 256 -18.06 6.17 -8.70
N ASP A 257 -17.58 5.30 -7.80
CA ASP A 257 -18.34 4.76 -6.67
C ASP A 257 -17.65 5.09 -5.35
N SER A 258 -17.27 6.36 -5.12
CA SER A 258 -16.57 6.83 -3.91
C SER A 258 -17.32 6.57 -2.60
N LYS A 259 -18.60 6.23 -2.68
CA LYS A 259 -19.45 5.83 -1.56
C LYS A 259 -19.58 4.31 -1.42
N GLN A 260 -18.62 3.55 -1.91
CA GLN A 260 -18.62 2.09 -1.78
C GLN A 260 -18.43 1.69 -0.31
N GLN A 261 -19.24 0.77 0.18
CA GLN A 261 -19.01 0.15 1.48
C GLN A 261 -17.68 -0.62 1.44
N GLN A 262 -16.66 -0.07 2.10
CA GLN A 262 -15.36 -0.71 2.23
C GLN A 262 -15.43 -1.77 3.33
N LEU A 263 -15.19 -3.01 2.96
CA LEU A 263 -15.04 -4.10 3.93
C LEU A 263 -13.56 -4.20 4.30
N ALA A 264 -13.28 -4.26 5.59
CA ALA A 264 -11.90 -4.21 6.12
C ALA A 264 -10.98 -5.32 5.56
N PHE A 265 -11.55 -6.44 5.14
CA PHE A 265 -10.82 -7.58 4.58
C PHE A 265 -10.65 -7.52 3.04
N PHE A 266 -11.24 -6.54 2.36
CA PHE A 266 -10.94 -6.24 0.95
C PHE A 266 -10.00 -5.06 0.88
N GLN A 267 -8.81 -5.30 0.35
CA GLN A 267 -7.82 -4.24 0.16
C GLN A 267 -8.19 -3.34 -1.02
N HIS A 268 -7.88 -2.07 -0.86
CA HIS A 268 -8.09 -1.04 -1.89
C HIS A 268 -6.86 -0.17 -2.02
N CYS A 269 -6.56 0.23 -3.23
CA CYS A 269 -5.53 1.22 -3.53
C CYS A 269 -6.12 2.36 -4.35
N ASP A 270 -5.85 3.60 -3.96
CA ASP A 270 -6.24 4.75 -4.76
C ASP A 270 -5.34 4.85 -5.99
N VAL A 271 -5.96 4.73 -7.17
CA VAL A 271 -5.26 4.85 -8.47
C VAL A 271 -4.51 6.18 -8.59
N LEU A 272 -5.08 7.27 -8.06
CA LEU A 272 -4.43 8.57 -8.09
C LEU A 272 -3.13 8.56 -7.27
N LEU A 273 -3.19 7.99 -6.06
CA LEU A 273 -2.01 7.81 -5.21
C LEU A 273 -0.94 6.96 -5.89
N LEU A 274 -1.35 5.90 -6.58
CA LEU A 274 -0.46 5.02 -7.33
C LEU A 274 0.29 5.78 -8.44
N TYR A 275 -0.41 6.57 -9.27
CA TYR A 275 0.24 7.36 -10.31
C TYR A 275 1.06 8.52 -9.75
N ILE A 276 0.63 9.17 -8.68
CA ILE A 276 1.43 10.18 -7.97
C ILE A 276 2.73 9.57 -7.49
N SER A 277 2.71 8.37 -6.91
CA SER A 277 3.93 7.69 -6.45
C SER A 277 4.90 7.39 -7.61
N LEU A 278 4.39 6.91 -8.75
CA LEU A 278 5.19 6.68 -9.96
C LEU A 278 5.84 7.95 -10.49
N ILE A 279 5.05 9.01 -10.66
CA ILE A 279 5.54 10.30 -11.16
C ILE A 279 6.58 10.87 -10.19
N SER A 280 6.32 10.82 -8.89
CA SER A 280 7.24 11.28 -7.86
C SER A 280 8.55 10.48 -7.86
N ALA A 281 8.48 9.14 -8.00
CA ALA A 281 9.67 8.30 -8.12
C ALA A 281 10.55 8.71 -9.31
N LEU A 282 9.94 8.92 -10.49
CA LEU A 282 10.65 9.35 -11.69
C LEU A 282 11.25 10.75 -11.55
N LEU A 283 10.51 11.69 -10.97
CA LEU A 283 11.01 13.05 -10.71
C LEU A 283 12.19 13.04 -9.75
N VAL A 284 12.10 12.31 -8.64
CA VAL A 284 13.20 12.19 -7.67
C VAL A 284 14.42 11.54 -8.31
N LEU A 285 14.25 10.50 -9.14
CA LEU A 285 15.33 9.86 -9.88
C LEU A 285 16.05 10.84 -10.82
N ILE A 286 15.29 11.61 -11.58
CA ILE A 286 15.81 12.62 -12.49
C ILE A 286 16.59 13.69 -11.73
N ILE A 287 16.02 14.22 -10.64
CA ILE A 287 16.66 15.22 -9.78
C ILE A 287 17.97 14.67 -9.19
N ALA A 288 17.93 13.45 -8.66
CA ALA A 288 19.13 12.78 -8.12
C ALA A 288 20.22 12.60 -9.18
N CYS A 289 19.83 12.19 -10.40
CA CYS A 289 20.75 12.03 -11.53
C CYS A 289 21.43 13.36 -11.91
N PHE A 290 20.65 14.43 -12.03
CA PHE A 290 21.20 15.76 -12.33
C PHE A 290 22.10 16.29 -11.22
N ASN A 291 21.66 16.16 -9.97
CA ASN A 291 22.45 16.59 -8.82
C ASN A 291 23.80 15.86 -8.76
N TYR A 292 23.77 14.54 -8.90
CA TYR A 292 24.98 13.71 -8.94
C TYR A 292 25.90 14.09 -10.10
N THR A 293 25.31 14.29 -11.28
CA THR A 293 26.08 14.70 -12.49
C THR A 293 26.78 16.04 -12.26
N ASN A 294 26.09 17.02 -11.69
CA ASN A 294 26.64 18.34 -11.39
C ASN A 294 27.77 18.29 -10.36
N LEU A 295 27.56 17.53 -9.28
CA LEU A 295 28.56 17.35 -8.22
C LEU A 295 29.80 16.62 -8.75
N THR A 296 29.61 15.54 -9.50
CA THR A 296 30.70 14.76 -10.10
C THR A 296 31.48 15.59 -11.11
N LEU A 297 30.79 16.39 -11.91
CA LEU A 297 31.43 17.29 -12.87
C LEU A 297 32.27 18.37 -12.18
N SER A 298 31.74 19.01 -11.13
CA SER A 298 32.45 19.98 -10.32
C SER A 298 33.73 19.41 -9.70
N ARG A 299 33.61 18.20 -9.12
CA ARG A 299 34.76 17.46 -8.55
C ARG A 299 35.82 17.13 -9.60
N THR A 300 35.39 16.65 -10.79
CA THR A 300 36.31 16.26 -11.84
C THR A 300 37.04 17.46 -12.43
N LEU A 301 36.42 18.64 -12.44
CA LEU A 301 37.09 19.90 -12.79
C LEU A 301 38.29 20.22 -11.89
N GLN A 302 38.18 19.96 -10.61
CA GLN A 302 39.28 20.13 -9.67
C GLN A 302 40.42 19.13 -9.91
N GLN A 303 40.12 17.99 -10.50
CA GLN A 303 41.09 16.93 -10.82
C GLN A 303 41.76 17.10 -12.20
N LEU A 304 41.35 18.09 -12.99
CA LEU A 304 41.89 18.28 -14.37
C LEU A 304 43.41 18.40 -14.41
N LYS A 305 44.03 19.08 -13.42
CA LYS A 305 45.50 19.18 -13.36
C LYS A 305 46.15 17.80 -13.24
N MET A 306 45.55 16.92 -12.41
CA MET A 306 46.07 15.57 -12.17
C MET A 306 45.89 14.68 -13.41
N ILE A 307 44.73 14.74 -14.04
CA ILE A 307 44.46 14.05 -15.30
C ILE A 307 45.41 14.50 -16.41
N HIS A 308 45.78 15.79 -16.42
CA HIS A 308 46.73 16.29 -17.39
C HIS A 308 48.17 15.80 -17.15
N ILE A 309 48.60 15.76 -15.88
CA ILE A 309 49.87 15.17 -15.47
C ILE A 309 49.92 13.67 -15.85
N GLU A 310 48.86 12.92 -15.58
CA GLU A 310 48.76 11.51 -15.97
C GLU A 310 48.93 11.32 -17.49
N LYS A 311 48.30 12.19 -18.29
CA LYS A 311 48.50 12.19 -19.76
C LYS A 311 49.93 12.49 -20.18
N LEU A 312 50.58 13.46 -19.55
CA LEU A 312 51.98 13.78 -19.81
C LEU A 312 52.92 12.65 -19.43
N MET A 313 52.53 11.86 -18.41
CA MET A 313 53.25 10.65 -17.99
C MET A 313 52.93 9.42 -18.87
N GLY A 314 52.15 9.59 -19.95
CA GLY A 314 51.86 8.54 -20.94
C GLY A 314 50.55 7.76 -20.72
N ALA A 315 49.68 8.15 -19.78
CA ALA A 315 48.41 7.49 -19.60
C ALA A 315 47.50 7.65 -20.84
N LYS A 316 46.94 6.52 -21.31
CA LYS A 316 46.03 6.51 -22.46
C LYS A 316 44.67 7.04 -22.06
N SER A 317 44.01 7.75 -22.99
CA SER A 317 42.66 8.28 -22.78
C SER A 317 41.61 7.20 -22.36
N LYS A 318 41.83 5.94 -22.77
CA LYS A 318 40.98 4.79 -22.38
C LYS A 318 41.13 4.45 -20.88
N GLU A 319 42.35 4.58 -20.36
CA GLU A 319 42.64 4.30 -18.95
C GLU A 319 42.01 5.34 -18.04
N ILE A 320 42.12 6.61 -18.40
CA ILE A 320 41.48 7.72 -17.68
C ILE A 320 39.95 7.59 -17.71
N ARG A 321 39.37 7.20 -18.85
CA ARG A 321 37.93 6.95 -18.97
C ARG A 321 37.48 5.82 -18.05
N SER A 322 38.21 4.71 -18.07
CA SER A 322 37.90 3.56 -17.21
C SER A 322 37.98 3.90 -15.73
N GLN A 323 38.97 4.70 -15.32
CA GLN A 323 39.14 5.15 -13.94
C GLN A 323 37.98 6.06 -13.49
N LEU A 324 37.59 7.04 -14.31
CA LEU A 324 36.46 7.94 -14.00
C LEU A 324 35.11 7.21 -13.98
N PHE A 325 34.93 6.26 -14.89
CA PHE A 325 33.72 5.42 -14.89
C PHE A 325 33.66 4.53 -13.67
N LEU A 326 34.79 3.91 -13.29
CA LEU A 326 34.87 3.05 -12.11
C LEU A 326 34.61 3.85 -10.81
N ASP A 327 35.12 5.09 -10.71
CA ASP A 327 34.85 6.01 -9.59
C ASP A 327 33.33 6.30 -9.48
N ALA A 328 32.67 6.61 -10.61
CA ALA A 328 31.24 6.81 -10.66
C ALA A 328 30.44 5.55 -10.26
N ALA A 329 30.80 4.41 -10.86
CA ALA A 329 30.12 3.13 -10.58
C ALA A 329 30.24 2.71 -9.10
N LEU A 330 31.42 2.83 -8.51
CA LEU A 330 31.63 2.53 -7.10
C LEU A 330 30.85 3.49 -6.19
N THR A 331 30.82 4.79 -6.51
CA THR A 331 30.06 5.77 -5.73
C THR A 331 28.56 5.44 -5.74
N VAL A 332 28.00 5.10 -6.92
CA VAL A 332 26.59 4.72 -7.06
C VAL A 332 26.30 3.40 -6.34
N LEU A 333 27.21 2.43 -6.42
CA LEU A 333 27.05 1.14 -5.71
C LEU A 333 27.03 1.34 -4.19
N PHE A 334 27.95 2.14 -3.65
CA PHE A 334 27.93 2.47 -2.21
C PHE A 334 26.64 3.20 -1.80
N ALA A 335 26.21 4.16 -2.60
CA ALA A 335 24.95 4.87 -2.35
C ALA A 335 23.74 3.93 -2.37
N PHE A 336 23.73 2.97 -3.29
CA PHE A 336 22.66 1.96 -3.35
C PHE A 336 22.65 1.07 -2.11
N LEU A 337 23.80 0.56 -1.67
CA LEU A 337 23.88 -0.25 -0.45
C LEU A 337 23.41 0.52 0.78
N LEU A 338 23.80 1.79 0.89
CA LEU A 338 23.29 2.67 1.96
C LEU A 338 21.79 2.96 1.81
N SER A 339 21.28 3.07 0.58
CA SER A 339 19.85 3.28 0.36
C SER A 339 19.01 2.07 0.81
N LEU A 340 19.53 0.85 0.69
CA LEU A 340 18.86 -0.35 1.23
C LEU A 340 18.74 -0.31 2.76
N LEU A 341 19.79 0.16 3.45
CA LEU A 341 19.73 0.35 4.91
C LEU A 341 18.68 1.42 5.27
N LEU A 342 18.71 2.55 4.57
CA LEU A 342 17.72 3.62 4.76
C LEU A 342 16.28 3.11 4.53
N ILE A 343 16.06 2.32 3.48
CA ILE A 343 14.75 1.73 3.17
C ILE A 343 14.30 0.84 4.31
N ASN A 344 15.16 -0.05 4.81
CA ASN A 344 14.82 -0.95 5.91
C ASN A 344 14.32 -0.21 7.14
N ASP A 345 14.99 0.89 7.50
CA ASP A 345 14.62 1.69 8.67
C ASP A 345 13.34 2.52 8.44
N MET A 346 13.11 2.99 7.20
CA MET A 346 11.93 3.80 6.86
C MET A 346 10.69 2.96 6.54
N LEU A 347 10.85 1.67 6.25
CA LEU A 347 9.77 0.81 5.77
C LEU A 347 8.57 0.70 6.74
N PRO A 348 8.74 0.57 8.07
CA PRO A 348 7.61 0.56 8.99
C PRO A 348 6.79 1.86 8.93
N TRP A 349 7.47 3.00 9.00
CA TRP A 349 6.81 4.31 8.89
C TRP A 349 6.10 4.50 7.54
N PHE A 350 6.69 4.03 6.45
CA PHE A 350 6.11 4.10 5.11
C PHE A 350 4.85 3.23 4.99
N ASN A 351 4.87 2.03 5.56
CA ASN A 351 3.73 1.12 5.61
C ASN A 351 2.56 1.72 6.39
N ASP A 352 2.85 2.33 7.55
CA ASP A 352 1.83 2.99 8.36
C ASP A 352 1.22 4.19 7.62
N LEU A 353 2.05 4.99 6.93
CA LEU A 353 1.61 6.18 6.20
C LEU A 353 0.67 5.86 5.03
N LEU A 354 0.96 4.79 4.30
CA LEU A 354 0.21 4.40 3.09
C LEU A 354 -0.76 3.23 3.35
N SER A 355 -0.86 2.77 4.60
CA SER A 355 -1.68 1.61 4.98
C SER A 355 -1.39 0.39 4.09
N THR A 356 -0.11 0.16 3.80
CA THR A 356 0.38 -0.94 2.96
C THR A 356 1.22 -1.93 3.78
N HIS A 357 1.51 -3.09 3.20
CA HIS A 357 2.27 -4.17 3.84
C HIS A 357 3.47 -4.60 3.00
N LEU A 358 4.37 -3.65 2.73
CA LEU A 358 5.62 -3.95 2.04
C LEU A 358 6.61 -4.62 2.98
N PHE A 359 7.24 -5.69 2.50
CA PHE A 359 8.34 -6.38 3.19
C PHE A 359 9.67 -6.07 2.53
N PHE A 360 10.72 -5.97 3.34
CA PHE A 360 12.06 -5.72 2.80
C PHE A 360 12.50 -6.80 1.79
N SER A 361 12.10 -8.05 1.98
CA SER A 361 12.37 -9.15 1.05
C SER A 361 11.79 -8.92 -0.35
N PHE A 362 10.69 -8.14 -0.47
CA PHE A 362 10.05 -7.85 -1.75
C PHE A 362 10.94 -7.02 -2.70
N PHE A 363 11.86 -6.22 -2.16
CA PHE A 363 12.86 -5.49 -2.95
C PHE A 363 13.78 -6.41 -3.75
N PHE A 364 13.97 -7.64 -3.30
CA PHE A 364 14.79 -8.67 -3.97
C PHE A 364 13.94 -9.61 -4.85
N SER A 365 12.65 -9.36 -4.97
CA SER A 365 11.77 -10.15 -5.83
C SER A 365 12.13 -9.98 -7.31
N TRP A 366 11.81 -10.99 -8.11
CA TRP A 366 11.98 -10.95 -9.56
C TRP A 366 11.26 -9.76 -10.23
N GLN A 367 10.22 -9.26 -9.63
CA GLN A 367 9.42 -8.14 -10.14
C GLN A 367 10.11 -6.78 -9.95
N VAL A 368 10.88 -6.62 -8.88
CA VAL A 368 11.49 -5.35 -8.46
C VAL A 368 12.98 -5.29 -8.76
N LEU A 369 13.72 -6.36 -8.51
CA LEU A 369 15.19 -6.40 -8.62
C LEU A 369 15.73 -5.93 -9.98
N PRO A 370 15.19 -6.34 -11.15
CA PRO A 370 15.68 -5.87 -12.44
C PRO A 370 15.54 -4.35 -12.60
N LEU A 371 14.48 -3.77 -12.06
CA LEU A 371 14.26 -2.34 -12.10
C LEU A 371 15.26 -1.59 -11.22
N LEU A 372 15.52 -2.07 -9.99
CA LEU A 372 16.52 -1.49 -9.10
C LEU A 372 17.91 -1.51 -9.74
N LEU A 373 18.27 -2.64 -10.34
CA LEU A 373 19.55 -2.77 -11.08
C LEU A 373 19.61 -1.82 -12.29
N SER A 374 18.49 -1.60 -12.98
CA SER A 374 18.44 -0.64 -14.09
C SER A 374 18.67 0.79 -13.61
N PHE A 375 18.17 1.18 -12.44
CA PHE A 375 18.41 2.50 -11.85
C PHE A 375 19.88 2.69 -11.48
N ILE A 376 20.53 1.68 -10.88
CA ILE A 376 21.96 1.68 -10.58
C ILE A 376 22.75 1.86 -11.88
N PHE A 377 22.41 1.06 -12.89
CA PHE A 377 23.07 1.11 -14.19
C PHE A 377 22.92 2.51 -14.84
N LEU A 378 21.73 3.05 -14.86
CA LEU A 378 21.40 4.37 -15.41
C LEU A 378 22.17 5.49 -14.70
N MET A 379 22.19 5.46 -13.36
CA MET A 379 22.91 6.42 -12.52
C MET A 379 24.44 6.32 -12.66
N ALA A 380 24.98 5.13 -12.89
CA ALA A 380 26.42 4.96 -13.11
C ALA A 380 26.84 5.34 -14.53
N VAL A 381 26.06 4.92 -15.53
CA VAL A 381 26.40 5.03 -16.96
C VAL A 381 26.22 6.44 -17.47
N ILE A 382 25.10 7.11 -17.20
CA ILE A 382 24.84 8.45 -17.76
C ILE A 382 25.89 9.47 -17.31
N PRO A 383 26.12 9.70 -15.99
CA PRO A 383 27.16 10.64 -15.56
C PRO A 383 28.56 10.12 -15.87
N GLY A 384 28.82 8.83 -15.63
CA GLY A 384 30.13 8.22 -15.82
C GLY A 384 30.61 8.28 -17.26
N LEU A 385 29.81 7.91 -18.25
CA LEU A 385 30.15 8.00 -19.68
C LEU A 385 30.21 9.44 -20.15
N TYR A 386 29.24 10.27 -19.75
CA TYR A 386 29.24 11.68 -20.16
C TYR A 386 30.50 12.41 -19.72
N ILE A 387 30.89 12.27 -18.46
CA ILE A 387 32.05 12.92 -17.86
C ILE A 387 33.34 12.33 -18.44
N SER A 388 33.45 11.00 -18.47
CA SER A 388 34.66 10.31 -18.94
C SER A 388 34.93 10.57 -20.41
N HIS A 389 33.89 10.62 -21.25
CA HIS A 389 34.07 10.92 -22.70
C HIS A 389 34.49 12.36 -22.92
N LYS A 390 33.85 13.33 -22.28
CA LYS A 390 34.21 14.75 -22.45
C LYS A 390 35.59 15.10 -21.91
N LEU A 391 35.96 14.59 -20.74
CA LEU A 391 37.22 14.92 -20.11
C LEU A 391 38.44 14.24 -20.75
N SER A 392 38.26 13.02 -21.26
CA SER A 392 39.38 12.29 -21.87
C SER A 392 39.85 12.88 -23.19
N GLN A 393 39.01 13.66 -23.89
CA GLN A 393 39.29 14.16 -25.23
C GLN A 393 39.77 15.62 -25.27
N GLN A 394 39.59 16.40 -24.20
CA GLN A 394 39.83 17.85 -24.25
C GLN A 394 41.14 18.26 -23.58
N THR A 395 41.82 19.26 -24.16
CA THR A 395 42.92 20.00 -23.52
C THR A 395 42.36 20.97 -22.49
N LEU A 396 43.16 21.29 -21.45
CA LEU A 396 42.75 22.10 -20.30
C LEU A 396 42.13 23.46 -20.71
N SER A 397 42.70 24.11 -21.75
CA SER A 397 42.26 25.40 -22.26
C SER A 397 40.86 25.32 -22.93
N LYS A 398 40.67 24.34 -23.80
CA LYS A 398 39.38 24.12 -24.49
C LYS A 398 38.26 23.72 -23.53
N TYR A 399 38.60 22.95 -22.50
CA TYR A 399 37.58 22.54 -21.51
C TYR A 399 37.11 23.71 -20.64
N ARG A 400 38.04 24.55 -20.18
CA ARG A 400 37.70 25.76 -19.39
C ARG A 400 36.84 26.72 -20.24
N GLN A 401 37.15 26.89 -21.51
CA GLN A 401 36.39 27.74 -22.43
C GLN A 401 35.01 27.15 -22.79
N ALA A 402 34.90 25.82 -22.95
CA ALA A 402 33.66 25.14 -23.24
C ALA A 402 32.69 25.11 -22.00
N TYR A 403 33.26 25.13 -20.80
CA TYR A 403 32.46 25.12 -19.56
C TYR A 403 31.97 26.52 -19.16
N THR A 404 32.67 27.56 -19.54
CA THR A 404 32.25 28.96 -19.34
C THR A 404 31.31 29.49 -20.44
N GLY A 405 30.96 28.66 -21.41
CA GLY A 405 30.03 29.01 -22.49
C GLY A 405 28.62 29.37 -21.96
N LYS A 406 28.17 30.62 -22.21
CA LYS A 406 26.90 31.20 -21.71
C LYS A 406 25.68 30.26 -21.87
N LYS A 407 25.51 29.60 -23.02
CA LYS A 407 24.38 28.71 -23.29
C LYS A 407 24.31 27.48 -22.37
N LYS A 408 25.47 26.92 -22.02
CA LYS A 408 25.54 25.73 -21.16
C LYS A 408 25.33 26.08 -19.68
N GLN A 409 25.83 27.22 -19.26
CA GLN A 409 25.64 27.77 -17.94
C GLN A 409 24.13 28.09 -17.74
N GLN A 410 23.46 28.64 -18.74
CA GLN A 410 22.03 28.89 -18.73
C GLN A 410 21.22 27.60 -18.57
N PHE A 411 21.61 26.51 -19.26
CA PHE A 411 20.93 25.22 -19.14
C PHE A 411 21.07 24.61 -17.72
N ILE A 412 22.26 24.68 -17.13
CA ILE A 412 22.48 24.24 -15.74
C ILE A 412 21.64 25.09 -14.76
N TRP A 413 21.63 26.40 -14.93
CA TRP A 413 20.80 27.30 -14.13
C TRP A 413 19.31 26.99 -14.27
N LEU A 414 18.83 26.72 -15.48
CA LEU A 414 17.45 26.33 -15.72
C LEU A 414 17.09 25.06 -14.96
N LEU A 415 17.94 24.01 -15.05
CA LEU A 415 17.71 22.75 -14.35
C LEU A 415 17.69 22.93 -12.82
N VAL A 416 18.65 23.68 -12.27
CA VAL A 416 18.70 23.99 -10.84
C VAL A 416 17.46 24.80 -10.41
N THR A 417 17.04 25.77 -11.23
CA THR A 417 15.83 26.56 -10.97
C THR A 417 14.58 25.66 -10.94
N ILE A 418 14.41 24.78 -11.91
CA ILE A 418 13.32 23.82 -11.95
C ILE A 418 13.33 22.92 -10.69
N GLN A 419 14.51 22.42 -10.31
CA GLN A 419 14.68 21.61 -9.10
C GLN A 419 14.22 22.38 -7.83
N PHE A 420 14.61 23.66 -7.70
CA PHE A 420 14.20 24.50 -6.57
C PHE A 420 12.69 24.75 -6.57
N ILE A 421 12.09 24.99 -7.74
CA ILE A 421 10.62 25.17 -7.86
C ILE A 421 9.89 23.92 -7.34
N PHE A 422 10.31 22.73 -7.78
CA PHE A 422 9.70 21.48 -7.30
C PHE A 422 9.92 21.27 -5.79
N SER A 423 11.15 21.50 -5.29
CA SER A 423 11.46 21.33 -3.86
C SER A 423 10.63 22.28 -3.00
N ILE A 424 10.52 23.55 -3.38
CA ILE A 424 9.72 24.55 -2.66
C ILE A 424 8.23 24.18 -2.75
N GLY A 425 7.75 23.73 -3.90
CA GLY A 425 6.37 23.27 -4.09
C GLY A 425 6.03 22.10 -3.18
N LEU A 426 6.91 21.10 -3.07
CA LEU A 426 6.73 19.96 -2.18
C LEU A 426 6.71 20.38 -0.69
N VAL A 427 7.65 21.24 -0.27
CA VAL A 427 7.67 21.75 1.11
C VAL A 427 6.40 22.54 1.41
N TYR A 428 5.95 23.37 0.48
CA TYR A 428 4.70 24.13 0.62
C TYR A 428 3.48 23.21 0.72
N ALA A 429 3.35 22.22 -0.17
CA ALA A 429 2.26 21.25 -0.15
C ALA A 429 2.24 20.48 1.19
N THR A 430 3.39 19.98 1.65
CA THR A 430 3.51 19.27 2.92
C THR A 430 3.10 20.14 4.10
N THR A 431 3.57 21.39 4.11
CA THR A 431 3.23 22.35 5.19
C THR A 431 1.75 22.70 5.20
N LEU A 432 1.14 22.83 4.02
CA LEU A 432 -0.29 23.09 3.87
C LEU A 432 -1.11 21.91 4.40
N THR A 433 -0.76 20.69 3.99
CA THR A 433 -1.42 19.45 4.47
C THR A 433 -1.29 19.31 5.99
N GLN A 434 -0.11 19.61 6.54
CA GLN A 434 0.11 19.59 7.98
C GLN A 434 -0.79 20.62 8.72
N LYS A 435 -0.91 21.82 8.16
CA LYS A 435 -1.80 22.86 8.73
C LYS A 435 -3.27 22.45 8.64
N GLN A 436 -3.69 21.85 7.53
CA GLN A 436 -5.05 21.31 7.38
C GLN A 436 -5.31 20.20 8.40
N MET A 437 -4.37 19.26 8.56
CA MET A 437 -4.48 18.19 9.55
C MET A 437 -4.55 18.74 10.98
N ASN A 438 -3.71 19.71 11.31
CA ASN A 438 -3.75 20.34 12.62
C ASN A 438 -5.06 21.10 12.86
N LEU A 439 -5.61 21.75 11.82
CA LEU A 439 -6.92 22.41 11.91
C LEU A 439 -8.05 21.40 12.13
N ILE A 440 -8.03 20.28 11.40
CA ILE A 440 -8.99 19.19 11.60
C ILE A 440 -8.87 18.65 13.03
N LYS A 441 -7.66 18.33 13.47
CA LYS A 441 -7.40 17.88 14.84
C LYS A 441 -7.89 18.90 15.87
N SER A 442 -7.59 20.18 15.72
CA SER A 442 -8.01 21.22 16.69
C SER A 442 -9.52 21.44 16.71
N ARG A 443 -10.22 21.21 15.60
CA ARG A 443 -11.68 21.30 15.54
C ARG A 443 -12.37 20.01 15.99
N ALA A 444 -11.76 18.85 15.70
CA ALA A 444 -12.28 17.54 16.10
C ALA A 444 -12.05 17.23 17.58
N TYR A 445 -11.02 17.81 18.22
CA TYR A 445 -10.60 17.47 19.59
C TYR A 445 -10.97 18.55 20.62
N HIS A 446 -12.18 19.05 20.59
CA HIS A 446 -12.78 19.58 21.80
C HIS A 446 -13.22 18.46 22.77
N TYR A 447 -12.75 17.21 22.47
CA TYR A 447 -13.07 16.00 23.21
C TYR A 447 -11.96 15.53 24.15
N GLU A 448 -11.04 16.43 24.56
CA GLU A 448 -9.92 16.06 25.46
C GLU A 448 -10.39 15.37 26.75
N ASN A 449 -11.64 15.61 27.15
CA ASN A 449 -12.25 15.01 28.34
C ASN A 449 -13.47 14.13 28.01
N THR A 450 -13.60 13.67 26.77
CA THR A 450 -14.76 12.84 26.37
C THR A 450 -14.35 11.38 26.24
N ILE A 451 -15.08 10.52 26.93
CA ILE A 451 -14.90 9.05 26.84
C ILE A 451 -16.08 8.49 26.07
N GLU A 452 -15.80 7.77 24.99
CA GLU A 452 -16.82 7.00 24.27
C GLU A 452 -16.86 5.57 24.81
N ILE A 453 -18.03 5.16 25.28
CA ILE A 453 -18.27 3.81 25.79
C ILE A 453 -19.15 3.07 24.79
N GLY A 454 -18.59 2.09 24.08
CA GLY A 454 -19.35 1.16 23.26
C GLY A 454 -20.05 0.12 24.15
N SER A 455 -21.35 0.09 24.12
CA SER A 455 -22.12 -0.76 25.05
C SER A 455 -22.22 -2.23 24.65
N GLY A 456 -21.88 -2.60 23.42
CA GLY A 456 -22.14 -3.96 22.93
C GLY A 456 -23.61 -4.36 23.12
N THR A 457 -23.86 -5.40 23.90
CA THR A 457 -25.19 -5.87 24.28
C THR A 457 -25.71 -5.31 25.61
N LEU A 458 -24.94 -4.47 26.29
CA LEU A 458 -25.37 -3.89 27.55
C LEU A 458 -26.57 -2.94 27.34
N PRO A 459 -27.59 -2.99 28.20
CA PRO A 459 -28.70 -2.07 28.10
C PRO A 459 -28.22 -0.64 28.39
N LEU A 460 -28.18 0.19 27.33
CA LEU A 460 -27.63 1.56 27.37
C LEU A 460 -28.34 2.46 28.40
N PHE A 461 -29.64 2.27 28.58
CA PHE A 461 -30.43 3.14 29.45
C PHE A 461 -30.11 3.01 30.94
N PRO A 462 -29.97 1.80 31.52
CA PRO A 462 -29.47 1.65 32.88
C PRO A 462 -28.05 2.21 33.08
N LEU A 463 -27.15 1.90 32.16
CA LEU A 463 -25.77 2.43 32.20
C LEU A 463 -25.76 3.96 32.16
N TYR A 464 -26.60 4.58 31.32
CA TYR A 464 -26.75 6.03 31.25
C TYR A 464 -27.19 6.62 32.58
N GLN A 465 -28.17 5.97 33.29
CA GLN A 465 -28.67 6.44 34.57
C GLN A 465 -27.63 6.34 35.69
N GLU A 466 -26.81 5.29 35.69
CA GLU A 466 -25.72 5.12 36.65
C GLU A 466 -24.60 6.15 36.41
N LEU A 467 -24.16 6.30 35.17
CA LEU A 467 -23.09 7.25 34.80
C LEU A 467 -23.53 8.70 35.10
N LYS A 468 -24.79 9.03 34.90
CA LYS A 468 -25.32 10.38 35.20
C LYS A 468 -25.24 10.76 36.69
N GLN A 469 -25.17 9.78 37.57
CA GLN A 469 -25.07 9.98 39.02
C GLN A 469 -23.63 9.96 39.55
N MET A 470 -22.65 9.69 38.67
CA MET A 470 -21.23 9.63 39.06
C MET A 470 -20.64 11.03 39.17
N ASP A 471 -19.98 11.31 40.27
CA ASP A 471 -19.18 12.54 40.42
C ASP A 471 -18.03 12.58 39.42
N GLY A 472 -17.87 13.72 38.76
CA GLY A 472 -16.82 13.95 37.75
C GLY A 472 -17.30 13.81 36.31
N ILE A 473 -18.57 13.48 36.06
CA ILE A 473 -19.19 13.48 34.73
C ILE A 473 -20.00 14.76 34.55
N GLU A 474 -19.57 15.66 33.68
CA GLU A 474 -20.25 16.92 33.41
C GLU A 474 -21.51 16.74 32.54
N SER A 475 -21.40 15.89 31.52
CA SER A 475 -22.54 15.62 30.61
C SER A 475 -22.41 14.23 29.96
N ILE A 476 -23.56 13.64 29.66
CA ILE A 476 -23.66 12.35 28.98
C ILE A 476 -24.62 12.48 27.81
N SER A 477 -24.20 11.93 26.67
CA SER A 477 -25.05 11.81 25.49
C SER A 477 -25.13 10.35 25.01
N LEU A 478 -26.31 9.93 24.56
CA LEU A 478 -26.51 8.63 23.94
C LEU A 478 -26.53 8.81 22.42
N SER A 479 -25.70 8.07 21.72
CA SER A 479 -25.64 8.06 20.27
C SER A 479 -25.76 6.64 19.71
N MET A 480 -26.42 6.50 18.56
CA MET A 480 -26.53 5.20 17.87
C MET A 480 -25.25 4.83 17.12
N SER A 481 -24.32 5.78 16.94
CA SER A 481 -23.04 5.56 16.26
C SER A 481 -21.94 6.34 16.96
N SER A 482 -20.69 5.88 16.80
CA SER A 482 -19.53 6.62 17.25
C SER A 482 -19.48 8.01 16.60
N VAL A 483 -19.08 9.03 17.38
CA VAL A 483 -18.85 10.40 16.85
C VAL A 483 -17.84 10.41 15.73
N LEU A 484 -16.91 9.44 15.72
CA LEU A 484 -15.89 9.27 14.69
C LEU A 484 -16.42 8.55 13.43
N TYR A 485 -17.55 7.84 13.55
CA TYR A 485 -18.22 7.12 12.46
C TYR A 485 -19.67 7.60 12.31
N CYS A 486 -19.84 8.90 12.04
CA CYS A 486 -21.17 9.45 11.75
C CYS A 486 -21.69 8.90 10.42
N TRP A 487 -22.77 8.14 10.47
CA TRP A 487 -23.55 7.82 9.28
C TRP A 487 -24.33 9.09 8.92
N LEU A 488 -23.97 9.70 7.78
CA LEU A 488 -24.75 10.77 7.19
C LEU A 488 -26.08 10.17 6.69
N ARG A 489 -27.16 10.47 7.34
CA ARG A 489 -28.49 10.07 6.90
C ARG A 489 -29.17 11.28 6.29
N GLU A 490 -29.55 11.19 5.03
CA GLU A 490 -30.42 12.18 4.42
C GLU A 490 -31.84 11.95 4.95
N LEU A 491 -32.31 12.85 5.79
CA LEU A 491 -33.69 12.82 6.25
C LEU A 491 -34.51 13.86 5.46
N PRO A 492 -35.66 13.48 4.88
CA PRO A 492 -36.57 14.43 4.29
C PRO A 492 -37.17 15.30 5.41
N ILE A 493 -36.79 16.56 5.43
CA ILE A 493 -37.38 17.54 6.36
C ILE A 493 -38.46 18.30 5.61
N ARG A 494 -39.69 18.21 6.10
CA ARG A 494 -40.81 19.02 5.57
C ARG A 494 -40.69 20.42 6.13
N GLN A 495 -40.47 21.37 5.25
CA GLN A 495 -40.45 22.79 5.62
C GLN A 495 -41.87 23.33 5.89
N THR A 496 -41.97 24.45 6.58
CA THR A 496 -43.24 25.12 6.90
C THR A 496 -44.04 25.54 5.67
N ASP A 497 -43.40 25.61 4.52
CA ASP A 497 -44.06 25.87 3.23
C ASP A 497 -44.56 24.61 2.51
N GLY A 498 -44.38 23.44 3.11
CA GLY A 498 -44.81 22.15 2.58
C GLY A 498 -43.79 21.50 1.62
N SER A 499 -42.66 22.15 1.30
CA SER A 499 -41.61 21.59 0.48
C SER A 499 -40.78 20.52 1.29
N ILE A 500 -40.30 19.49 0.60
CA ILE A 500 -39.43 18.49 1.19
C ILE A 500 -38.01 18.82 0.79
N GLN A 501 -37.17 19.16 1.76
CA GLN A 501 -35.75 19.35 1.56
C GLN A 501 -35.00 18.16 2.13
N HIS A 502 -34.17 17.53 1.31
CA HIS A 502 -33.26 16.48 1.76
C HIS A 502 -32.02 17.15 2.38
N ASN A 503 -31.97 17.20 3.69
CA ASN A 503 -30.79 17.70 4.39
C ASN A 503 -29.99 16.52 4.94
N SER A 504 -28.72 16.51 4.64
CA SER A 504 -27.76 15.59 5.29
C SER A 504 -27.62 16.01 6.76
N ILE A 505 -28.34 15.36 7.63
CA ILE A 505 -28.17 15.56 9.07
C ILE A 505 -27.05 14.64 9.51
N ALA A 506 -25.87 15.21 9.80
CA ALA A 506 -24.95 14.56 10.68
C ALA A 506 -25.67 14.44 12.04
N HIS A 507 -25.99 13.25 12.49
CA HIS A 507 -26.35 13.05 13.88
C HIS A 507 -25.12 13.42 14.71
N ILE A 508 -25.03 14.67 15.04
CA ILE A 508 -24.19 15.14 16.13
C ILE A 508 -25.04 14.96 17.37
N PRO A 509 -24.57 14.22 18.37
CA PRO A 509 -25.30 14.03 19.61
C PRO A 509 -25.57 15.35 20.31
#